data_eacf3d64725075533188df67c698fec3
#
_entry.id   eacf3d64725075533188df67c698fec3
#
_cell.length_a   1.000
_cell.length_b   1.000
_cell.length_c   1.000
_cell.angle_alpha   90.00
_cell.angle_beta   90.00
_cell.angle_gamma   90.00
#
_symmetry.space_group_name_H-M   'P 1'
#
loop_
_entity.id
_entity.type
_entity.pdbx_description
1 polymer ?
#
loop_
_entity_poly.entity_id
_entity_poly.type
_entity_poly.pdbx_seq_one_letter_code
_entity_poly.pdbx_strand_id
1 'polypeptide(L)'
;MDVSFYHICSSGTYNSLMFRSDSDFITGMNDLLVCATKHDIDIYAFCLMNNHFHFLVRGDYQNARKFAQLYLQRRIRLIRKKYCEIKYASDIDLSIKVIKDLEYLRGVCGYILRNP
;
A
#
# COMPACT_ATOMS: atom_id res chain seq x y z
N MET A 1 -4.73 21.92 -8.66
CA MET A 1 -4.91 20.56 -8.12
C MET A 1 -4.45 20.53 -6.68
N ASP A 2 -5.31 20.05 -5.82
CA ASP A 2 -5.02 20.03 -4.41
C ASP A 2 -4.12 18.84 -4.06
N VAL A 3 -3.00 19.13 -3.47
CA VAL A 3 -2.07 18.15 -2.97
C VAL A 3 -2.32 17.96 -1.48
N SER A 4 -2.45 16.73 -1.05
CA SER A 4 -2.72 16.38 0.35
C SER A 4 -1.93 15.15 0.76
N PHE A 5 -1.89 14.91 2.06
CA PHE A 5 -1.40 13.65 2.60
C PHE A 5 -2.54 12.64 2.67
N TYR A 6 -2.24 11.39 2.36
CA TYR A 6 -3.20 10.30 2.41
C TYR A 6 -2.63 9.12 3.18
N HIS A 7 -3.49 8.51 3.98
CA HIS A 7 -3.22 7.22 4.59
C HIS A 7 -3.91 6.15 3.74
N ILE A 8 -3.11 5.30 3.13
CA ILE A 8 -3.58 4.22 2.27
C ILE A 8 -3.33 2.89 2.97
N CYS A 9 -4.35 2.05 3.05
CA CYS A 9 -4.17 0.71 3.59
C CYS A 9 -5.06 -0.29 2.86
N SER A 10 -4.64 -1.54 2.88
CA SER A 10 -5.43 -2.66 2.37
C SER A 10 -6.09 -3.38 3.54
N SER A 11 -7.22 -4.02 3.28
CA SER A 11 -7.80 -4.94 4.26
C SER A 11 -6.93 -6.18 4.41
N GLY A 12 -6.89 -6.74 5.63
CA GLY A 12 -6.16 -7.96 5.91
C GLY A 12 -7.09 -9.06 6.38
N THR A 13 -6.94 -10.27 5.84
CA THR A 13 -7.65 -11.44 6.30
C THR A 13 -6.68 -12.61 6.45
N TYR A 14 -7.09 -13.65 7.14
CA TYR A 14 -6.25 -14.84 7.33
C TYR A 14 -5.80 -15.46 6.02
N ASN A 15 -6.63 -15.36 4.97
CA ASN A 15 -6.38 -16.04 3.71
C ASN A 15 -5.73 -15.14 2.66
N SER A 16 -5.36 -13.91 3.03
CA SER A 16 -4.86 -12.92 2.08
C SER A 16 -3.39 -12.59 2.34
N LEU A 17 -2.54 -13.60 2.49
CA LEU A 17 -1.11 -13.38 2.71
C LEU A 17 -0.47 -12.76 1.47
N MET A 18 -0.02 -11.51 1.60
CA MET A 18 0.58 -10.74 0.52
C MET A 18 2.09 -10.88 0.45
N PHE A 19 2.72 -11.06 1.61
CA PHE A 19 4.17 -11.11 1.74
C PHE A 19 4.52 -12.33 2.57
N ARG A 20 5.08 -13.34 1.94
CA ARG A 20 5.31 -14.67 2.54
C ARG A 20 6.76 -15.03 2.67
N SER A 21 7.64 -14.25 2.03
CA SER A 21 9.07 -14.51 2.03
C SER A 21 9.83 -13.20 1.96
N ASP A 22 11.13 -13.23 2.23
CA ASP A 22 11.98 -12.05 2.10
C ASP A 22 11.91 -11.49 0.68
N SER A 23 11.87 -12.36 -0.34
CA SER A 23 11.78 -11.89 -1.72
C SER A 23 10.46 -11.19 -2.01
N ASP A 24 9.35 -11.59 -1.36
CA ASP A 24 8.07 -10.90 -1.49
C ASP A 24 8.14 -9.49 -0.91
N PHE A 25 8.78 -9.32 0.25
CA PHE A 25 8.97 -8.00 0.86
C PHE A 25 9.86 -7.11 0.00
N ILE A 26 10.96 -7.64 -0.51
CA ILE A 26 11.88 -6.88 -1.37
C ILE A 26 11.17 -6.44 -2.65
N THR A 27 10.47 -7.34 -3.31
CA THR A 27 9.69 -7.02 -4.52
C THR A 27 8.60 -6.00 -4.20
N GLY A 28 7.98 -6.13 -3.02
CA GLY A 28 6.96 -5.18 -2.56
C GLY A 28 7.49 -3.78 -2.38
N MET A 29 8.70 -3.64 -1.82
CA MET A 29 9.35 -2.33 -1.69
C MET A 29 9.73 -1.75 -3.06
N ASN A 30 10.26 -2.57 -3.96
CA ASN A 30 10.62 -2.13 -5.30
C ASN A 30 9.38 -1.68 -6.10
N ASP A 31 8.29 -2.42 -6.02
CA ASP A 31 7.03 -2.06 -6.66
C ASP A 31 6.47 -0.76 -6.12
N LEU A 32 6.66 -0.50 -4.83
CA LEU A 32 6.21 0.74 -4.22
C LEU A 32 6.84 1.96 -4.89
N LEU A 33 8.16 1.90 -5.13
CA LEU A 33 8.90 2.96 -5.81
C LEU A 33 8.47 3.10 -7.27
N VAL A 34 8.30 1.99 -7.97
CA VAL A 34 7.86 1.99 -9.37
C VAL A 34 6.48 2.63 -9.51
N CYS A 35 5.54 2.23 -8.67
CA CYS A 35 4.18 2.76 -8.72
C CYS A 35 4.12 4.24 -8.34
N ALA A 36 4.91 4.65 -7.34
CA ALA A 36 4.97 6.04 -6.90
C ALA A 36 5.53 6.94 -8.01
N THR A 37 6.59 6.50 -8.66
CA THR A 37 7.19 7.26 -9.77
C THR A 37 6.22 7.38 -10.94
N LYS A 38 5.52 6.30 -11.26
CA LYS A 38 4.58 6.29 -12.38
C LYS A 38 3.41 7.26 -12.19
N HIS A 39 2.95 7.45 -10.96
CA HIS A 39 1.78 8.27 -10.67
C HIS A 39 2.09 9.55 -9.89
N ASP A 40 3.36 9.95 -9.86
CA ASP A 40 3.80 11.21 -9.24
C ASP A 40 3.34 11.31 -7.77
N ILE A 41 3.65 10.29 -7.00
CA ILE A 41 3.35 10.19 -5.57
C ILE A 41 4.64 10.23 -4.77
N ASP A 42 4.66 11.04 -3.71
CA ASP A 42 5.74 11.07 -2.74
C ASP A 42 5.40 10.14 -1.57
N ILE A 43 6.29 9.22 -1.26
CA ILE A 43 6.10 8.28 -0.15
C ILE A 43 6.83 8.82 1.07
N TYR A 44 6.12 8.98 2.18
CA TYR A 44 6.68 9.47 3.43
C TYR A 44 6.94 8.36 4.44
N ALA A 45 6.11 7.33 4.45
CA ALA A 45 6.31 6.17 5.29
C ALA A 45 5.54 4.99 4.72
N PHE A 46 5.98 3.78 5.04
CA PHE A 46 5.26 2.58 4.63
C PHE A 46 5.51 1.44 5.61
N CYS A 47 4.58 0.52 5.65
CA CYS A 47 4.70 -0.72 6.40
C CYS A 47 4.08 -1.84 5.58
N LEU A 48 4.87 -2.88 5.31
CA LEU A 48 4.40 -4.08 4.63
C LEU A 48 4.27 -5.19 5.67
N MET A 49 3.06 -5.64 5.90
CA MET A 49 2.79 -6.75 6.82
C MET A 49 2.38 -7.97 6.01
N ASN A 50 2.47 -9.16 6.60
CA ASN A 50 2.25 -10.40 5.84
C ASN A 50 0.90 -10.45 5.12
N ASN A 51 -0.17 -9.81 5.64
CA ASN A 51 -1.48 -9.86 5.01
C ASN A 51 -2.07 -8.50 4.61
N HIS A 52 -1.33 -7.39 4.79
CA HIS A 52 -1.80 -6.06 4.43
C HIS A 52 -0.64 -5.07 4.40
N PHE A 53 -0.94 -3.84 3.95
CA PHE A 53 0.05 -2.77 3.93
C PHE A 53 -0.55 -1.44 4.39
N HIS A 54 0.32 -0.55 4.82
CA HIS A 54 -0.01 0.85 5.16
C HIS A 54 0.99 1.77 4.49
N PHE A 55 0.50 2.83 3.84
CA PHE A 55 1.34 3.85 3.24
C PHE A 55 0.90 5.23 3.73
N LEU A 56 1.88 6.09 3.97
CA LEU A 56 1.66 7.53 4.13
C LEU A 56 2.26 8.20 2.91
N VAL A 57 1.44 8.85 2.10
CA VAL A 57 1.86 9.42 0.84
C VAL A 57 1.35 10.85 0.69
N ARG A 58 1.95 11.59 -0.25
CA ARG A 58 1.53 12.94 -0.60
C ARG A 58 1.38 13.05 -2.11
N GLY A 59 0.29 13.69 -2.54
CA GLY A 59 0.00 13.90 -3.96
C GLY A 59 -1.43 14.38 -4.13
N ASP A 60 -1.91 14.47 -5.37
CA ASP A 60 -3.32 14.70 -5.58
C ASP A 60 -4.12 13.41 -5.42
N TYR A 61 -5.41 13.54 -5.18
CA TYR A 61 -6.26 12.39 -4.88
C TYR A 61 -6.28 11.36 -6.02
N GLN A 62 -6.41 11.82 -7.26
CA GLN A 62 -6.49 10.90 -8.40
C GLN A 62 -5.21 10.10 -8.57
N ASN A 63 -4.06 10.76 -8.39
CA ASN A 63 -2.78 10.08 -8.45
C ASN A 63 -2.61 9.10 -7.29
N ALA A 64 -3.02 9.47 -6.09
CA ALA A 64 -2.98 8.58 -4.92
C ALA A 64 -3.83 7.34 -5.16
N ARG A 65 -5.02 7.51 -5.71
CA ARG A 65 -5.92 6.41 -6.04
C ARG A 65 -5.33 5.47 -7.09
N LYS A 66 -4.81 6.03 -8.18
CA LYS A 66 -4.18 5.24 -9.25
C LYS A 66 -2.95 4.49 -8.74
N PHE A 67 -2.15 5.16 -7.95
CA PHE A 67 -0.98 4.56 -7.31
C PHE A 67 -1.38 3.35 -6.45
N ALA A 68 -2.36 3.51 -5.58
CA ALA A 68 -2.80 2.44 -4.70
C ALA A 68 -3.38 1.25 -5.48
N GLN A 69 -4.20 1.53 -6.49
CA GLN A 69 -4.79 0.50 -7.34
C GLN A 69 -3.72 -0.27 -8.11
N LEU A 70 -2.75 0.44 -8.68
CA LEU A 70 -1.66 -0.21 -9.43
C LEU A 70 -0.83 -1.09 -8.50
N TYR A 71 -0.50 -0.59 -7.31
CA TYR A 71 0.27 -1.36 -6.35
C TYR A 71 -0.44 -2.66 -5.99
N LEU A 72 -1.71 -2.58 -5.64
CA LEU A 72 -2.49 -3.77 -5.29
C LEU A 72 -2.60 -4.75 -6.44
N GLN A 73 -2.85 -4.26 -7.66
CA GLN A 73 -2.91 -5.12 -8.85
C GLN A 73 -1.60 -5.86 -9.09
N ARG A 74 -0.46 -5.18 -8.93
CA ARG A 74 0.84 -5.82 -9.11
C ARG A 74 1.08 -6.89 -8.04
N ARG A 75 0.70 -6.62 -6.78
CA ARG A 75 0.80 -7.60 -5.70
C ARG A 75 -0.06 -8.83 -5.98
N ILE A 76 -1.31 -8.61 -6.36
CA ILE A 76 -2.24 -9.70 -6.67
C ILE A 76 -1.70 -10.58 -7.80
N ARG A 77 -1.25 -9.95 -8.88
CA ARG A 77 -0.72 -10.69 -10.03
C ARG A 77 0.49 -11.53 -9.66
N LEU A 78 1.41 -10.97 -8.88
CA LEU A 78 2.62 -11.65 -8.46
C LEU A 78 2.28 -12.86 -7.56
N ILE A 79 1.40 -12.67 -6.59
CA ILE A 79 1.01 -13.74 -5.67
C ILE A 79 0.30 -14.87 -6.41
N ARG A 80 -0.63 -14.53 -7.29
CA ARG A 80 -1.35 -15.54 -8.09
C ARG A 80 -0.39 -16.39 -8.93
N LYS A 81 0.59 -15.73 -9.53
CA LYS A 81 1.56 -16.41 -10.38
C LYS A 81 2.57 -17.21 -9.56
N LYS A 82 3.14 -16.59 -8.53
CA LYS A 82 4.22 -17.20 -7.74
C LYS A 82 3.74 -18.41 -6.93
N TYR A 83 2.52 -18.32 -6.38
CA TYR A 83 1.98 -19.35 -5.48
C TYR A 83 0.87 -20.15 -6.11
N CYS A 84 0.58 -19.94 -7.39
CA CYS A 84 -0.45 -20.66 -8.14
C CYS A 84 -1.85 -20.53 -7.52
N GLU A 85 -2.17 -19.35 -6.99
CA GLU A 85 -3.43 -19.07 -6.31
C GLU A 85 -4.34 -18.19 -7.17
N ILE A 86 -5.05 -18.78 -8.11
CA ILE A 86 -5.86 -18.08 -9.11
C ILE A 86 -6.93 -17.19 -8.48
N LYS A 87 -7.52 -17.61 -7.36
CA LYS A 87 -8.62 -16.88 -6.70
C LYS A 87 -8.14 -15.91 -5.62
N TYR A 88 -6.83 -15.73 -5.46
CA TYR A 88 -6.28 -14.84 -4.44
C TYR A 88 -6.82 -13.42 -4.60
N ALA A 89 -7.15 -12.81 -3.47
CA ALA A 89 -7.48 -11.39 -3.35
C ALA A 89 -8.82 -10.96 -3.97
N SER A 90 -9.75 -11.89 -4.17
CA SER A 90 -11.08 -11.54 -4.67
C SER A 90 -11.85 -10.57 -3.76
N ASP A 91 -11.44 -10.43 -2.50
CA ASP A 91 -12.12 -9.65 -1.46
C ASP A 91 -11.23 -8.63 -0.74
N ILE A 92 -10.07 -8.28 -1.31
CA ILE A 92 -9.20 -7.25 -0.72
C ILE A 92 -9.70 -5.86 -1.09
N ASP A 93 -9.93 -5.03 -0.09
CA ASP A 93 -10.35 -3.64 -0.25
C ASP A 93 -9.20 -2.69 0.06
N LEU A 94 -9.21 -1.54 -0.63
CA LEU A 94 -8.31 -0.42 -0.35
C LEU A 94 -9.07 0.67 0.39
N SER A 95 -8.41 1.29 1.36
CA SER A 95 -8.88 2.48 2.04
C SER A 95 -7.91 3.62 1.77
N ILE A 96 -8.42 4.75 1.29
CA ILE A 96 -7.63 5.95 1.03
C ILE A 96 -8.26 7.10 1.81
N LYS A 97 -7.60 7.53 2.87
CA LYS A 97 -8.13 8.57 3.76
C LYS A 97 -7.25 9.80 3.70
N VAL A 98 -7.86 10.96 3.43
CA VAL A 98 -7.17 12.23 3.47
C VAL A 98 -6.80 12.56 4.92
N ILE A 99 -5.58 13.05 5.11
CA ILE A 99 -5.10 13.48 6.43
C ILE A 99 -5.28 14.99 6.50
N LYS A 100 -6.18 15.44 7.38
CA LYS A 100 -6.63 16.84 7.44
C LYS A 100 -5.89 17.67 8.47
N ASP A 101 -5.28 17.03 9.47
CA ASP A 101 -4.63 17.76 10.55
C ASP A 101 -3.32 17.09 11.00
N LEU A 102 -2.50 17.87 11.67
CA LEU A 102 -1.18 17.45 12.10
C LEU A 102 -1.22 16.32 13.12
N GLU A 103 -2.22 16.32 13.98
CA GLU A 103 -2.37 15.30 15.01
C GLU A 103 -2.66 13.93 14.42
N TYR A 104 -3.53 13.87 13.43
CA TYR A 104 -3.79 12.65 12.68
C TYR A 104 -2.52 12.18 11.95
N LEU A 105 -1.80 13.12 11.32
CA LEU A 105 -0.55 12.82 10.62
C LEU A 105 0.48 12.19 11.56
N ARG A 106 0.64 12.74 12.75
CA ARG A 106 1.55 12.18 13.77
C ARG A 106 1.14 10.78 14.18
N GLY A 107 -0.16 10.55 14.37
CA GLY A 107 -0.70 9.26 14.74
C GLY A 107 -0.42 8.20 13.67
N VAL A 108 -0.65 8.54 12.41
CA VAL A 108 -0.40 7.64 11.28
C VAL A 108 1.09 7.32 11.14
N CYS A 109 1.95 8.33 11.20
CA CYS A 109 3.40 8.13 11.17
C CYS A 109 3.87 7.21 12.29
N GLY A 110 3.43 7.47 13.51
CA GLY A 110 3.80 6.66 14.67
C GLY A 110 3.32 5.23 14.54
N TYR A 111 2.11 5.04 14.04
CA TYR A 111 1.56 3.71 13.82
C TYR A 111 2.37 2.94 12.78
N ILE A 112 2.65 3.55 11.63
CA ILE A 112 3.39 2.90 10.55
C ILE A 112 4.81 2.56 10.99
N LEU A 113 5.50 3.49 11.65
CA LEU A 113 6.88 3.29 12.07
C LEU A 113 7.05 2.27 13.18
N ARG A 114 6.01 2.04 13.99
CA ARG A 114 6.05 1.05 15.07
C ARG A 114 5.68 -0.35 14.62
N ASN A 115 5.12 -0.50 13.44
CA ASN A 115 4.77 -1.81 12.87
C ASN A 115 5.82 -2.21 11.85
N PRO A 116 6.76 -3.03 12.21
CA PRO A 116 7.81 -3.47 11.30
C PRO A 116 7.29 -4.39 10.21
#